data_d7c20eeb10cc9d0c2bef2411ef672485
#
_entry.id   d7c20eeb10cc9d0c2bef2411ef672485
#
_cell.length_a   1.000
_cell.length_b   1.000
_cell.length_c   1.000
_cell.angle_alpha   90.00
_cell.angle_beta   90.00
_cell.angle_gamma   90.00
#
_symmetry.space_group_name_H-M   'P 1'
#
loop_
_entity.id
_entity.type
_entity.pdbx_description
1 polymer ?
#
loop_
_entity_poly.entity_id
_entity_poly.type
_entity_poly.pdbx_seq_one_letter_code
_entity_poly.pdbx_strand_id
1 'polypeptide(L)'
;MNGIEKITGRIEADAREQASAITADAEAKCAEIRAGYDKQVQDQYWARVRDGVKTCEDRVQRMGRLAEMEARKSILALKQEMVDAAFAAALERICTMPQADYVAYLAKLAAQAAT
;
A
#
# COMPACT_ATOMS: atom_id res chain seq x y z
N MET A 1 6.23 -64.66 50.85
CA MET A 1 5.60 -64.04 49.68
C MET A 1 5.07 -65.15 48.80
N ASN A 2 3.79 -65.11 48.64
CA ASN A 2 3.08 -66.13 47.84
C ASN A 2 3.46 -65.98 46.35
N GLY A 3 3.60 -67.08 45.57
CA GLY A 3 3.94 -67.01 44.17
C GLY A 3 3.01 -66.21 43.31
N ILE A 4 1.73 -66.07 43.77
CA ILE A 4 0.69 -65.28 43.14
C ILE A 4 0.99 -63.76 43.30
N GLU A 5 1.47 -63.31 44.47
CA GLU A 5 1.85 -61.90 44.70
C GLU A 5 3.02 -61.44 43.85
N LYS A 6 3.99 -62.37 43.57
CA LYS A 6 5.11 -62.06 42.65
C LYS A 6 4.65 -61.94 41.21
N ILE A 7 3.69 -62.74 40.78
CA ILE A 7 3.16 -62.73 39.43
C ILE A 7 2.31 -61.44 39.24
N THR A 8 1.44 -61.10 40.17
CA THR A 8 0.63 -59.90 40.11
C THR A 8 1.48 -58.63 40.17
N GLY A 9 2.50 -58.60 41.04
CA GLY A 9 3.44 -57.47 41.11
C GLY A 9 4.23 -57.27 39.79
N ARG A 10 4.61 -58.37 39.12
CA ARG A 10 5.29 -58.30 37.82
C ARG A 10 4.34 -57.80 36.71
N ILE A 11 3.12 -58.27 36.66
CA ILE A 11 2.11 -57.81 35.70
C ILE A 11 1.82 -56.33 35.90
N GLU A 12 1.68 -55.87 37.14
CA GLU A 12 1.50 -54.44 37.43
C GLU A 12 2.71 -53.59 37.02
N ALA A 13 3.94 -54.06 37.25
CA ALA A 13 5.15 -53.37 36.88
C ALA A 13 5.28 -53.26 35.34
N ASP A 14 5.06 -54.39 34.63
CA ASP A 14 5.07 -54.41 33.17
C ASP A 14 3.98 -53.50 32.58
N ALA A 15 2.79 -53.49 33.17
CA ALA A 15 1.70 -52.62 32.72
C ALA A 15 2.02 -51.09 32.94
N ARG A 16 2.63 -50.77 34.07
CA ARG A 16 3.08 -49.40 34.35
C ARG A 16 4.18 -48.93 33.41
N GLU A 17 5.14 -49.86 33.13
CA GLU A 17 6.21 -49.56 32.17
C GLU A 17 5.65 -49.31 30.77
N GLN A 18 4.74 -50.16 30.28
CA GLN A 18 4.07 -49.96 29.01
C GLN A 18 3.25 -48.66 28.96
N ALA A 19 2.49 -48.35 30.01
CA ALA A 19 1.74 -47.09 30.09
C ALA A 19 2.66 -45.87 30.07
N SER A 20 3.78 -45.91 30.79
CA SER A 20 4.80 -44.87 30.81
C SER A 20 5.44 -44.68 29.42
N ALA A 21 5.77 -45.77 28.73
CA ALA A 21 6.33 -45.73 27.37
C ALA A 21 5.35 -45.11 26.36
N ILE A 22 4.06 -45.48 26.43
CA ILE A 22 3.02 -44.90 25.57
C ILE A 22 2.85 -43.41 25.84
N THR A 23 2.85 -43.01 27.10
CA THR A 23 2.73 -41.59 27.49
C THR A 23 3.92 -40.79 26.99
N ALA A 24 5.14 -41.29 27.16
CA ALA A 24 6.35 -40.64 26.69
C ALA A 24 6.39 -40.49 25.15
N ASP A 25 5.98 -41.51 24.41
CA ASP A 25 5.87 -41.47 22.94
C ASP A 25 4.82 -40.45 22.51
N ALA A 26 3.67 -40.39 23.18
CA ALA A 26 2.63 -39.42 22.90
C ALA A 26 3.09 -37.99 23.19
N GLU A 27 3.78 -37.74 24.28
CA GLU A 27 4.36 -36.43 24.62
C GLU A 27 5.41 -35.98 23.59
N ALA A 28 6.29 -36.91 23.16
CA ALA A 28 7.27 -36.60 22.12
C ALA A 28 6.61 -36.24 20.79
N LYS A 29 5.58 -37.00 20.37
CA LYS A 29 4.81 -36.65 19.17
C LYS A 29 4.08 -35.32 19.29
N CYS A 30 3.49 -35.02 20.43
CA CYS A 30 2.86 -33.72 20.68
C CYS A 30 3.86 -32.55 20.62
N ALA A 31 5.08 -32.78 21.16
CA ALA A 31 6.14 -31.75 21.08
C ALA A 31 6.61 -31.51 19.64
N GLU A 32 6.75 -32.55 18.85
CA GLU A 32 7.11 -32.45 17.43
C GLU A 32 6.03 -31.71 16.62
N ILE A 33 4.76 -32.07 16.80
CA ILE A 33 3.64 -31.39 16.15
C ILE A 33 3.60 -29.92 16.53
N ARG A 34 3.78 -29.60 17.82
CA ARG A 34 3.77 -28.24 18.32
C ARG A 34 4.89 -27.40 17.71
N ALA A 35 6.11 -27.95 17.68
CA ALA A 35 7.26 -27.30 17.05
C ALA A 35 7.05 -27.03 15.54
N GLY A 36 6.42 -27.98 14.83
CA GLY A 36 6.07 -27.82 13.42
C GLY A 36 5.09 -26.69 13.19
N TYR A 37 4.05 -26.58 14.02
CA TYR A 37 3.07 -25.49 13.92
C TYR A 37 3.67 -24.13 14.32
N ASP A 38 4.51 -24.08 15.35
CA ASP A 38 5.18 -22.84 15.75
C ASP A 38 6.04 -22.29 14.61
N LYS A 39 6.77 -23.13 13.90
CA LYS A 39 7.53 -22.73 12.72
C LYS A 39 6.62 -22.22 11.60
N GLN A 40 5.53 -22.93 11.31
CA GLN A 40 4.58 -22.53 10.28
C GLN A 40 3.93 -21.19 10.60
N VAL A 41 3.56 -20.95 11.86
CA VAL A 41 3.01 -19.66 12.31
C VAL A 41 4.02 -18.52 12.13
N GLN A 42 5.28 -18.76 12.49
CA GLN A 42 6.35 -17.78 12.29
C GLN A 42 6.56 -17.44 10.81
N ASP A 43 6.62 -18.46 9.96
CA ASP A 43 6.79 -18.27 8.51
C ASP A 43 5.63 -17.46 7.91
N GLN A 44 4.39 -17.79 8.29
CA GLN A 44 3.21 -17.07 7.85
C GLN A 44 3.17 -15.64 8.38
N TYR A 45 3.57 -15.41 9.63
CA TYR A 45 3.64 -14.07 10.20
C TYR A 45 4.59 -13.18 9.40
N TRP A 46 5.81 -13.64 9.16
CA TRP A 46 6.79 -12.86 8.41
C TRP A 46 6.41 -12.66 6.95
N ALA A 47 5.76 -13.65 6.33
CA ALA A 47 5.20 -13.47 4.99
C ALA A 47 4.17 -12.34 4.95
N ARG A 48 3.23 -12.32 5.89
CA ARG A 48 2.21 -11.25 5.99
C ARG A 48 2.81 -9.88 6.28
N VAL A 49 3.84 -9.82 7.13
CA VAL A 49 4.56 -8.55 7.41
C VAL A 49 5.22 -8.02 6.14
N ARG A 50 5.92 -8.87 5.38
CA ARG A 50 6.54 -8.46 4.11
C ARG A 50 5.51 -7.97 3.09
N ASP A 51 4.41 -8.69 2.94
CA ASP A 51 3.33 -8.29 2.03
C ASP A 51 2.67 -6.98 2.46
N GLY A 52 2.49 -6.78 3.77
CA GLY A 52 1.97 -5.54 4.35
C GLY A 52 2.90 -4.35 4.08
N VAL A 53 4.20 -4.51 4.29
CA VAL A 53 5.21 -3.47 4.00
C VAL A 53 5.17 -3.10 2.52
N LYS A 54 5.19 -4.08 1.62
CA LYS A 54 5.10 -3.83 0.17
C LYS A 54 3.82 -3.10 -0.22
N THR A 55 2.69 -3.52 0.34
CA THR A 55 1.39 -2.86 0.09
C THR A 55 1.41 -1.40 0.56
N CYS A 56 2.03 -1.11 1.72
CA CYS A 56 2.19 0.25 2.21
C CYS A 56 3.09 1.09 1.31
N GLU A 57 4.22 0.55 0.87
CA GLU A 57 5.14 1.23 -0.06
C GLU A 57 4.45 1.57 -1.37
N ASP A 58 3.74 0.62 -1.98
CA ASP A 58 2.97 0.83 -3.20
C ASP A 58 1.88 1.91 -3.02
N ARG A 59 1.24 1.93 -1.86
CA ARG A 59 0.24 2.95 -1.52
C ARG A 59 0.86 4.35 -1.40
N VAL A 60 1.98 4.47 -0.69
CA VAL A 60 2.70 5.74 -0.54
C VAL A 60 3.16 6.27 -1.90
N GLN A 61 3.74 5.42 -2.74
CA GLN A 61 4.14 5.81 -4.10
C GLN A 61 2.97 6.28 -4.96
N ARG A 62 1.83 5.61 -4.85
CA ARG A 62 0.60 6.00 -5.57
C ARG A 62 0.09 7.35 -5.10
N MET A 63 0.04 7.57 -3.79
CA MET A 63 -0.36 8.85 -3.21
C MET A 63 0.59 9.98 -3.63
N GLY A 64 1.90 9.74 -3.65
CA GLY A 64 2.88 10.71 -4.13
C GLY A 64 2.63 11.11 -5.58
N ARG A 65 2.43 10.13 -6.47
CA ARG A 65 2.11 10.40 -7.89
C ARG A 65 0.81 11.15 -8.09
N LEU A 66 -0.21 10.85 -7.30
CA LEU A 66 -1.48 11.58 -7.34
C LEU A 66 -1.30 13.02 -6.87
N ALA A 67 -0.55 13.26 -5.78
CA ALA A 67 -0.26 14.60 -5.29
C ALA A 67 0.52 15.44 -6.32
N GLU A 68 1.52 14.85 -7.00
CA GLU A 68 2.24 15.53 -8.08
C GLU A 68 1.33 15.88 -9.25
N MET A 69 0.44 14.98 -9.63
CA MET A 69 -0.52 15.23 -10.71
C MET A 69 -1.48 16.37 -10.35
N GLU A 70 -2.02 16.38 -9.12
CA GLU A 70 -2.89 17.46 -8.66
C GLU A 70 -2.15 18.82 -8.57
N ALA A 71 -0.89 18.81 -8.15
CA ALA A 71 -0.07 20.02 -8.13
C ALA A 71 0.15 20.57 -9.55
N ARG A 72 0.48 19.73 -10.52
CA ARG A 72 0.63 20.12 -11.94
C ARG A 72 -0.67 20.64 -12.53
N LYS A 73 -1.79 20.01 -12.22
CA LYS A 73 -3.13 20.44 -12.62
C LYS A 73 -3.47 21.84 -12.07
N SER A 74 -3.19 22.08 -10.79
CA SER A 74 -3.40 23.39 -10.17
C SER A 74 -2.54 24.49 -10.80
N ILE A 75 -1.27 24.19 -11.09
CA ILE A 75 -0.38 25.14 -11.78
C ILE A 75 -0.90 25.44 -13.19
N LEU A 76 -1.35 24.43 -13.93
CA LEU A 76 -1.91 24.61 -15.26
C LEU A 76 -3.18 25.46 -15.24
N ALA A 77 -4.09 25.23 -14.29
CA ALA A 77 -5.29 26.02 -14.11
C ALA A 77 -4.96 27.48 -13.82
N LEU A 78 -4.00 27.76 -12.92
CA LEU A 78 -3.54 29.11 -12.63
C LEU A 78 -2.95 29.80 -13.87
N LYS A 79 -2.12 29.08 -14.65
CA LYS A 79 -1.59 29.64 -15.90
C LYS A 79 -2.69 30.00 -16.89
N GLN A 80 -3.72 29.15 -16.99
CA GLN A 80 -4.87 29.43 -17.85
C GLN A 80 -5.64 30.67 -17.38
N GLU A 81 -5.89 30.78 -16.08
CA GLU A 81 -6.52 31.97 -15.50
C GLU A 81 -5.73 33.27 -15.79
N MET A 82 -4.40 33.21 -15.68
CA MET A 82 -3.53 34.36 -16.01
C MET A 82 -3.61 34.74 -17.49
N VAL A 83 -3.64 33.74 -18.38
CA VAL A 83 -3.80 33.98 -19.83
C VAL A 83 -5.16 34.63 -20.12
N ASP A 84 -6.24 34.09 -19.55
CA ASP A 84 -7.59 34.59 -19.73
C ASP A 84 -7.72 36.00 -19.19
N ALA A 85 -7.12 36.30 -18.03
CA ALA A 85 -7.09 37.67 -17.48
C ALA A 85 -6.30 38.64 -18.38
N ALA A 86 -5.20 38.21 -18.96
CA ALA A 86 -4.42 39.02 -19.90
C ALA A 86 -5.20 39.35 -21.18
N PHE A 87 -5.90 38.35 -21.73
CA PHE A 87 -6.79 38.60 -22.90
C PHE A 87 -7.96 39.51 -22.58
N ALA A 88 -8.60 39.31 -21.41
CA ALA A 88 -9.69 40.18 -20.97
C ALA A 88 -9.23 41.63 -20.81
N ALA A 89 -8.07 41.85 -20.16
CA ALA A 89 -7.50 43.18 -20.00
C ALA A 89 -7.09 43.82 -21.34
N ALA A 90 -6.56 43.04 -22.26
CA ALA A 90 -6.22 43.54 -23.61
C ALA A 90 -7.48 43.94 -24.38
N LEU A 91 -8.53 43.14 -24.32
CA LEU A 91 -9.81 43.45 -24.95
C LEU A 91 -10.42 44.74 -24.37
N GLU A 92 -10.44 44.87 -23.04
CA GLU A 92 -10.93 46.08 -22.38
C GLU A 92 -10.15 47.34 -22.83
N ARG A 93 -8.80 47.24 -22.91
CA ARG A 93 -7.96 48.33 -23.41
C ARG A 93 -8.28 48.72 -24.85
N ILE A 94 -8.51 47.77 -25.72
CA ILE A 94 -8.88 48.01 -27.12
C ILE A 94 -10.26 48.68 -27.18
N CYS A 95 -11.24 48.23 -26.41
CA CYS A 95 -12.58 48.77 -26.40
C CYS A 95 -12.67 50.19 -25.79
N THR A 96 -11.72 50.55 -24.93
CA THR A 96 -11.66 51.87 -24.26
C THR A 96 -10.72 52.86 -24.97
N MET A 97 -10.07 52.48 -26.07
CA MET A 97 -9.21 53.35 -26.86
C MET A 97 -10.00 54.53 -27.46
N PRO A 98 -9.36 55.73 -27.58
CA PRO A 98 -9.90 56.83 -28.38
C PRO A 98 -10.17 56.35 -29.81
N GLN A 99 -11.25 56.87 -30.44
CA GLN A 99 -11.68 56.42 -31.75
C GLN A 99 -10.58 56.53 -32.83
N ALA A 100 -9.77 57.56 -32.80
CA ALA A 100 -8.66 57.77 -33.74
C ALA A 100 -7.58 56.69 -33.60
N ASP A 101 -7.21 56.31 -32.37
CA ASP A 101 -6.22 55.30 -32.06
C ASP A 101 -6.75 53.88 -32.40
N TYR A 102 -8.04 53.68 -32.17
CA TYR A 102 -8.71 52.41 -32.51
C TYR A 102 -8.72 52.16 -34.03
N VAL A 103 -9.05 53.16 -34.84
CA VAL A 103 -9.02 53.09 -36.30
C VAL A 103 -7.60 52.85 -36.82
N ALA A 104 -6.61 53.54 -36.25
CA ALA A 104 -5.21 53.37 -36.63
C ALA A 104 -4.71 51.94 -36.28
N TYR A 105 -5.13 51.41 -35.15
CA TYR A 105 -4.80 50.02 -34.72
C TYR A 105 -5.41 49.00 -35.67
N LEU A 106 -6.69 49.12 -36.03
CA LEU A 106 -7.34 48.24 -36.99
C LEU A 106 -6.70 48.30 -38.37
N ALA A 107 -6.36 49.51 -38.85
CA ALA A 107 -5.67 49.68 -40.13
C ALA A 107 -4.31 48.97 -40.17
N LYS A 108 -3.56 49.04 -39.07
CA LYS A 108 -2.29 48.32 -38.91
C LYS A 108 -2.45 46.81 -38.95
N LEU A 109 -3.47 46.26 -38.23
CA LEU A 109 -3.78 44.85 -38.23
C LEU A 109 -4.21 44.36 -39.63
N ALA A 110 -5.05 45.11 -40.31
CA ALA A 110 -5.46 44.78 -41.69
C ALA A 110 -4.29 44.75 -42.65
N ALA A 111 -3.36 45.68 -42.53
CA ALA A 111 -2.15 45.71 -43.34
C ALA A 111 -1.22 44.48 -43.06
N GLN A 112 -1.12 44.09 -41.81
CA GLN A 112 -0.36 42.89 -41.40
C GLN A 112 -1.00 41.56 -41.86
N ALA A 113 -2.32 41.49 -41.92
CA ALA A 113 -3.03 40.31 -42.38
C ALA A 113 -3.07 40.18 -43.91
N ALA A 114 -2.78 41.25 -44.65
CA ALA A 114 -2.77 41.27 -46.13
C ALA A 114 -1.40 40.92 -46.74
N THR A 115 -0.38 40.69 -45.89
CA THR A 115 0.96 40.18 -46.27
C THR A 115 1.09 38.71 -45.98
#